data_37de0d6a6ec5821da514e8fc3d79f613
#
_entry.id   37de0d6a6ec5821da514e8fc3d79f613
#
_cell.length_a   1.000
_cell.length_b   1.000
_cell.length_c   1.000
_cell.angle_alpha   90.00
_cell.angle_beta   90.00
_cell.angle_gamma   90.00
#
_symmetry.space_group_name_H-M   'P 1'
#
loop_
_entity.id
_entity.type
_entity.pdbx_description
1 polymer ?
#
loop_
_entity_poly.entity_id
_entity_poly.type
_entity_poly.pdbx_seq_one_letter_code
_entity_poly.pdbx_strand_id
1 'polypeptide(L)'
;EAAEGRLNLLVGGDAALLAECLPLLQCFAENVTHTGAVGSGHRMKLLHNYVSLGSVALIAEAAACAQAGGVAPQVFVDVLAKGGGGGVALERLRPYLLQHDASSLRFFMSNALKDLGYYTTMAQDSAAARGIAQAVRDTFAHAVTEGGPEKLVPELVDILVKNPL
;
A
#
# COMPACT_ATOMS: atom_id res chain seq x y z
N GLU A 1 14.18 -2.39 9.07
CA GLU A 1 14.23 -3.54 8.16
C GLU A 1 15.67 -3.78 7.63
N ALA A 2 16.31 -2.78 6.95
CA ALA A 2 17.65 -2.98 6.40
C ALA A 2 18.71 -3.34 7.46
N ALA A 3 18.70 -2.64 8.60
CA ALA A 3 19.64 -2.91 9.71
C ALA A 3 19.43 -4.27 10.39
N GLU A 4 18.29 -4.90 10.15
CA GLU A 4 17.90 -6.19 10.72
C GLU A 4 17.96 -7.33 9.69
N GLY A 5 18.45 -7.04 8.47
CA GLY A 5 18.57 -8.04 7.41
C GLY A 5 17.25 -8.53 6.83
N ARG A 6 16.15 -7.78 7.00
CA ARG A 6 14.79 -8.20 6.61
C ARG A 6 14.25 -7.51 5.37
N LEU A 7 15.12 -7.06 4.46
CA LEU A 7 14.64 -6.47 3.22
C LEU A 7 14.05 -7.51 2.27
N ASN A 8 13.03 -7.09 1.54
CA ASN A 8 12.53 -7.81 0.38
C ASN A 8 13.04 -7.11 -0.88
N LEU A 9 13.91 -7.76 -1.64
CA LEU A 9 14.48 -7.24 -2.87
C LEU A 9 13.76 -7.80 -4.09
N LEU A 10 13.38 -6.90 -4.99
CA LEU A 10 12.81 -7.21 -6.30
C LEU A 10 13.84 -6.88 -7.36
N VAL A 11 14.45 -7.90 -7.95
CA VAL A 11 15.62 -7.74 -8.82
C VAL A 11 15.26 -8.06 -10.27
N GLY A 12 15.46 -7.09 -11.15
CA GLY A 12 15.39 -7.29 -12.59
C GLY A 12 16.79 -7.25 -13.21
N GLY A 13 17.11 -8.23 -14.05
CA GLY A 13 18.41 -8.32 -14.69
C GLY A 13 18.77 -9.74 -15.14
N ASP A 14 20.02 -9.98 -15.47
CA ASP A 14 20.52 -11.29 -15.82
C ASP A 14 20.49 -12.25 -14.62
N ALA A 15 19.94 -13.45 -14.83
CA ALA A 15 19.73 -14.43 -13.77
C ALA A 15 21.06 -15.05 -13.26
N ALA A 16 22.06 -15.22 -14.14
CA ALA A 16 23.36 -15.75 -13.74
C ALA A 16 24.11 -14.73 -12.87
N LEU A 17 24.12 -13.47 -13.27
CA LEU A 17 24.68 -12.37 -12.48
C LEU A 17 23.97 -12.25 -11.12
N LEU A 18 22.64 -12.38 -11.08
CA LEU A 18 21.91 -12.37 -9.81
C LEU A 18 22.34 -13.53 -8.91
N ALA A 19 22.53 -14.73 -9.47
CA ALA A 19 22.98 -15.89 -8.69
C ALA A 19 24.37 -15.67 -8.09
N GLU A 20 25.30 -15.03 -8.83
CA GLU A 20 26.62 -14.66 -8.33
C GLU A 20 26.55 -13.62 -7.19
N CYS A 21 25.61 -12.66 -7.28
CA CYS A 21 25.44 -11.61 -6.27
C CYS A 21 24.61 -12.07 -5.05
N LEU A 22 23.88 -13.17 -5.15
CA LEU A 22 22.91 -13.62 -4.15
C LEU A 22 23.50 -13.74 -2.74
N PRO A 23 24.73 -14.30 -2.52
CA PRO A 23 25.30 -14.39 -1.18
C PRO A 23 25.52 -13.03 -0.52
N LEU A 24 25.86 -12.00 -1.31
CA LEU A 24 26.00 -10.63 -0.82
C LEU A 24 24.64 -10.01 -0.48
N LEU A 25 23.65 -10.18 -1.35
CA LEU A 25 22.31 -9.63 -1.14
C LEU A 25 21.64 -10.22 0.10
N GLN A 26 21.84 -11.50 0.37
CA GLN A 26 21.33 -12.20 1.55
C GLN A 26 21.91 -11.73 2.88
N CYS A 27 23.03 -10.97 2.87
CA CYS A 27 23.56 -10.36 4.09
C CYS A 27 22.64 -9.28 4.69
N PHE A 28 21.72 -8.69 3.89
CA PHE A 28 20.82 -7.62 4.31
C PHE A 28 19.38 -7.78 3.81
N ALA A 29 19.08 -8.87 3.13
CA ALA A 29 17.77 -9.17 2.61
C ALA A 29 17.30 -10.57 3.04
N GLU A 30 16.07 -10.63 3.55
CA GLU A 30 15.38 -11.89 3.87
C GLU A 30 14.90 -12.61 2.61
N ASN A 31 14.37 -11.83 1.67
CA ASN A 31 13.85 -12.36 0.41
C ASN A 31 14.46 -11.61 -0.78
N VAL A 32 14.93 -12.38 -1.76
CA VAL A 32 15.43 -11.86 -3.03
C VAL A 32 14.65 -12.54 -4.16
N THR A 33 13.83 -11.78 -4.86
CA THR A 33 12.99 -12.29 -5.94
C THR A 33 13.49 -11.78 -7.29
N HIS A 34 13.87 -12.69 -8.19
CA HIS A 34 14.13 -12.35 -9.59
C HIS A 34 12.82 -12.09 -10.32
N THR A 35 12.65 -10.90 -10.87
CA THR A 35 11.39 -10.45 -11.49
C THR A 35 11.44 -10.43 -13.01
N GLY A 36 12.57 -10.79 -13.63
CA GLY A 36 12.77 -10.82 -15.08
C GLY A 36 13.84 -9.84 -15.58
N ALA A 37 13.65 -9.27 -16.74
CA ALA A 37 14.61 -8.37 -17.40
C ALA A 37 14.88 -7.09 -16.60
N VAL A 38 15.93 -6.35 -16.98
CA VAL A 38 16.26 -5.03 -16.39
C VAL A 38 15.03 -4.13 -16.38
N GLY A 39 14.76 -3.48 -15.23
CA GLY A 39 13.59 -2.63 -14.99
C GLY A 39 12.37 -3.36 -14.42
N SER A 40 12.28 -4.71 -14.50
CA SER A 40 11.14 -5.46 -13.97
C SER A 40 10.99 -5.33 -12.46
N GLY A 41 12.07 -5.20 -11.72
CA GLY A 41 12.04 -4.99 -10.25
C GLY A 41 11.31 -3.71 -9.86
N HIS A 42 11.61 -2.60 -10.53
CA HIS A 42 10.91 -1.35 -10.32
C HIS A 42 9.43 -1.45 -10.71
N ARG A 43 9.16 -2.08 -11.85
CA ARG A 43 7.80 -2.32 -12.33
C ARG A 43 6.99 -3.14 -11.32
N MET A 44 7.57 -4.23 -10.80
CA MET A 44 6.93 -5.08 -9.79
C MET A 44 6.70 -4.34 -8.47
N LYS A 45 7.63 -3.47 -8.06
CA LYS A 45 7.47 -2.61 -6.89
C LYS A 45 6.25 -1.70 -7.02
N LEU A 46 6.06 -1.05 -8.17
CA LEU A 46 4.91 -0.17 -8.39
C LEU A 46 3.59 -0.96 -8.40
N LEU A 47 3.56 -2.14 -9.02
CA LEU A 47 2.41 -3.06 -8.97
C LEU A 47 2.05 -3.44 -7.53
N HIS A 48 3.05 -3.85 -6.74
CA HIS A 48 2.86 -4.21 -5.34
C HIS A 48 2.30 -3.03 -4.51
N ASN A 49 2.90 -1.84 -4.66
CA ASN A 49 2.45 -0.67 -3.91
C ASN A 49 1.04 -0.24 -4.32
N TYR A 50 0.70 -0.30 -5.61
CA TYR A 50 -0.66 -0.02 -6.06
C TYR A 50 -1.68 -0.98 -5.43
N VAL A 51 -1.44 -2.29 -5.45
CA VAL A 51 -2.35 -3.28 -4.85
C VAL A 51 -2.47 -3.06 -3.34
N SER A 52 -1.34 -2.85 -2.65
CA SER A 52 -1.32 -2.63 -1.21
C SER A 52 -2.06 -1.35 -0.81
N LEU A 53 -1.77 -0.22 -1.45
CA LEU A 53 -2.40 1.07 -1.16
C LEU A 53 -3.86 1.10 -1.61
N GLY A 54 -4.19 0.44 -2.72
CA GLY A 54 -5.57 0.29 -3.20
C GLY A 54 -6.41 -0.49 -2.20
N SER A 55 -5.89 -1.60 -1.67
CA SER A 55 -6.58 -2.37 -0.63
C SER A 55 -6.80 -1.55 0.64
N VAL A 56 -5.81 -0.75 1.04
CA VAL A 56 -5.94 0.16 2.19
C VAL A 56 -7.01 1.22 1.92
N ALA A 57 -7.03 1.84 0.73
CA ALA A 57 -8.02 2.85 0.38
C ALA A 57 -9.45 2.29 0.42
N LEU A 58 -9.68 1.10 -0.16
CA LEU A 58 -10.97 0.41 -0.13
C LEU A 58 -11.44 0.14 1.31
N ILE A 59 -10.56 -0.35 2.17
CA ILE A 59 -10.90 -0.64 3.57
C ILE A 59 -11.17 0.67 4.32
N ALA A 60 -10.38 1.72 4.10
CA ALA A 60 -10.56 3.01 4.75
C ALA A 60 -11.88 3.67 4.39
N GLU A 61 -12.26 3.68 3.10
CA GLU A 61 -13.53 4.20 2.62
C GLU A 61 -14.70 3.39 3.17
N ALA A 62 -14.61 2.06 3.14
CA ALA A 62 -15.63 1.18 3.72
C ALA A 62 -15.77 1.39 5.24
N ALA A 63 -14.66 1.61 5.96
CA ALA A 63 -14.68 1.89 7.40
C ALA A 63 -15.35 3.24 7.70
N ALA A 64 -15.06 4.28 6.90
CA ALA A 64 -15.72 5.58 7.01
C ALA A 64 -17.24 5.45 6.79
N CYS A 65 -17.66 4.72 5.78
CA CYS A 65 -19.07 4.43 5.51
C CYS A 65 -19.72 3.62 6.66
N ALA A 66 -19.04 2.61 7.18
CA ALA A 66 -19.50 1.80 8.31
C ALA A 66 -19.70 2.66 9.56
N GLN A 67 -18.77 3.57 9.84
CA GLN A 67 -18.88 4.51 10.96
C GLN A 67 -20.08 5.45 10.80
N ALA A 68 -20.28 6.01 9.60
CA ALA A 68 -21.45 6.86 9.30
C ALA A 68 -22.77 6.09 9.45
N GLY A 69 -22.78 4.79 9.16
CA GLY A 69 -23.92 3.89 9.34
C GLY A 69 -24.08 3.33 10.76
N GLY A 70 -23.23 3.73 11.73
CA GLY A 70 -23.31 3.28 13.11
C GLY A 70 -22.81 1.84 13.36
N VAL A 71 -22.05 1.26 12.44
CA VAL A 71 -21.44 -0.05 12.62
C VAL A 71 -20.22 0.08 13.55
N ALA A 72 -20.20 -0.71 14.62
CA ALA A 72 -19.07 -0.69 15.56
C ALA A 72 -17.78 -1.14 14.87
N PRO A 73 -16.63 -0.45 15.09
CA PRO A 73 -15.36 -0.78 14.45
C PRO A 73 -14.92 -2.25 14.63
N GLN A 74 -15.15 -2.81 15.83
CA GLN A 74 -14.83 -4.21 16.10
C GLN A 74 -15.64 -5.16 15.21
N VAL A 75 -16.94 -4.89 15.03
CA VAL A 75 -17.80 -5.71 14.16
C VAL A 75 -17.36 -5.63 12.71
N PHE A 76 -17.04 -4.41 12.21
CA PHE A 76 -16.52 -4.21 10.89
C PHE A 76 -15.23 -5.04 10.64
N VAL A 77 -14.25 -4.93 11.54
CA VAL A 77 -12.99 -5.67 11.44
C VAL A 77 -13.20 -7.17 11.49
N ASP A 78 -14.03 -7.67 12.43
CA ASP A 78 -14.26 -9.11 12.59
C ASP A 78 -14.96 -9.76 11.39
N VAL A 79 -15.90 -9.03 10.76
CA VAL A 79 -16.59 -9.49 9.55
C VAL A 79 -15.64 -9.54 8.35
N LEU A 80 -14.86 -8.48 8.14
CA LEU A 80 -13.88 -8.48 7.03
C LEU A 80 -12.82 -9.56 7.19
N ALA A 81 -12.30 -9.75 8.42
CA ALA A 81 -11.26 -10.73 8.71
C ALA A 81 -11.70 -12.17 8.40
N LYS A 82 -12.99 -12.47 8.53
CA LYS A 82 -13.57 -13.79 8.26
C LYS A 82 -14.06 -13.96 6.81
N GLY A 83 -14.04 -12.89 6.03
CA GLY A 83 -14.54 -12.86 4.66
C GLY A 83 -13.47 -12.45 3.64
N GLY A 84 -13.91 -12.13 2.44
CA GLY A 84 -13.05 -11.71 1.32
C GLY A 84 -12.34 -10.36 1.51
N GLY A 85 -12.68 -9.61 2.54
CA GLY A 85 -12.01 -8.34 2.90
C GLY A 85 -10.81 -8.52 3.85
N GLY A 86 -10.52 -9.75 4.29
CA GLY A 86 -9.36 -10.07 5.12
C GLY A 86 -8.04 -9.98 4.36
N GLY A 87 -6.94 -9.94 5.10
CA GLY A 87 -5.59 -9.94 4.54
C GLY A 87 -4.67 -8.89 5.17
N VAL A 88 -3.44 -8.80 4.65
CA VAL A 88 -2.37 -7.97 5.22
C VAL A 88 -2.77 -6.48 5.33
N ALA A 89 -3.54 -5.95 4.39
CA ALA A 89 -3.99 -4.56 4.43
C ALA A 89 -4.92 -4.31 5.63
N LEU A 90 -5.88 -5.20 5.88
CA LEU A 90 -6.75 -5.11 7.04
C LEU A 90 -5.96 -5.24 8.35
N GLU A 91 -5.04 -6.20 8.44
CA GLU A 91 -4.23 -6.39 9.64
C GLU A 91 -3.35 -5.17 9.95
N ARG A 92 -2.84 -4.49 8.94
CA ARG A 92 -2.09 -3.23 9.11
C ARG A 92 -2.97 -2.05 9.52
N LEU A 93 -4.25 -2.04 9.10
CA LEU A 93 -5.20 -0.99 9.50
C LEU A 93 -5.88 -1.29 10.84
N ARG A 94 -5.95 -2.54 11.26
CA ARG A 94 -6.66 -2.97 12.48
C ARG A 94 -6.32 -2.15 13.73
N PRO A 95 -5.02 -1.88 14.07
CA PRO A 95 -4.70 -1.08 15.25
C PRO A 95 -5.27 0.33 15.15
N TYR A 96 -5.28 0.92 13.96
CA TYR A 96 -5.85 2.25 13.75
C TYR A 96 -7.38 2.23 13.86
N LEU A 97 -8.04 1.28 13.21
CA LEU A 97 -9.51 1.14 13.24
C LEU A 97 -10.06 0.95 14.66
N LEU A 98 -9.32 0.27 15.53
CA LEU A 98 -9.77 -0.08 16.89
C LEU A 98 -9.25 0.87 17.96
N GLN A 99 -8.08 1.49 17.77
CA GLN A 99 -7.34 2.20 18.85
C GLN A 99 -6.70 3.52 18.36
N HIS A 100 -6.91 3.93 17.10
CA HIS A 100 -6.24 5.06 16.45
C HIS A 100 -4.70 4.97 16.49
N ASP A 101 -4.14 3.75 16.55
CA ASP A 101 -2.70 3.52 16.48
C ASP A 101 -2.23 3.34 15.03
N ALA A 102 -1.51 4.34 14.51
CA ALA A 102 -0.95 4.33 13.16
C ALA A 102 0.43 3.65 13.06
N SER A 103 0.97 3.10 14.15
CA SER A 103 2.35 2.60 14.22
C SER A 103 2.62 1.38 13.34
N SER A 104 1.59 0.60 13.00
CA SER A 104 1.66 -0.60 12.17
C SER A 104 1.89 -0.32 10.67
N LEU A 105 1.67 0.92 10.21
CA LEU A 105 1.89 1.35 8.82
C LEU A 105 2.43 2.78 8.78
N ARG A 106 3.71 2.94 9.10
CA ARG A 106 4.41 4.23 9.10
C ARG A 106 4.80 4.64 7.68
N PHE A 107 3.81 4.99 6.88
CA PHE A 107 3.99 5.43 5.51
C PHE A 107 3.21 6.72 5.28
N PHE A 108 3.88 7.77 4.80
CA PHE A 108 3.26 9.09 4.62
C PHE A 108 2.31 9.12 3.43
N MET A 109 1.22 9.88 3.54
CA MET A 109 0.25 10.12 2.47
C MET A 109 0.91 10.64 1.20
N SER A 110 1.88 11.57 1.33
CA SER A 110 2.63 12.10 0.18
C SER A 110 3.42 11.04 -0.56
N ASN A 111 4.01 10.08 0.16
CA ASN A 111 4.73 8.96 -0.45
C ASN A 111 3.77 7.98 -1.16
N ALA A 112 2.60 7.74 -0.57
CA ALA A 112 1.56 6.93 -1.20
C ALA A 112 1.07 7.56 -2.50
N LEU A 113 0.74 8.85 -2.47
CA LEU A 113 0.32 9.62 -3.65
C LEU A 113 1.38 9.61 -4.76
N LYS A 114 2.65 9.82 -4.39
CA LYS A 114 3.77 9.76 -5.32
C LYS A 114 3.89 8.38 -6.00
N ASP A 115 3.83 7.29 -5.22
CA ASP A 115 3.98 5.93 -5.74
C ASP A 115 2.79 5.54 -6.65
N LEU A 116 1.58 5.97 -6.30
CA LEU A 116 0.39 5.81 -7.16
C LEU A 116 0.50 6.63 -8.45
N GLY A 117 1.10 7.82 -8.38
CA GLY A 117 1.42 8.63 -9.56
C GLY A 117 2.36 7.90 -10.51
N TYR A 118 3.43 7.31 -9.99
CA TYR A 118 4.35 6.50 -10.82
C TYR A 118 3.66 5.28 -11.44
N TYR A 119 2.79 4.61 -10.67
CA TYR A 119 2.02 3.49 -11.20
C TYR A 119 1.08 3.92 -12.33
N THR A 120 0.32 4.99 -12.16
CA THR A 120 -0.64 5.47 -13.18
C THR A 120 0.09 5.90 -14.46
N THR A 121 1.27 6.52 -14.35
CA THR A 121 2.13 6.86 -15.50
C THR A 121 2.62 5.59 -16.20
N MET A 122 3.17 4.64 -15.45
CA MET A 122 3.64 3.34 -15.99
C MET A 122 2.52 2.58 -16.71
N ALA A 123 1.32 2.57 -16.14
CA ALA A 123 0.16 1.91 -16.74
C ALA A 123 -0.27 2.63 -18.05
N GLN A 124 -0.22 3.95 -18.07
CA GLN A 124 -0.48 4.76 -19.27
C GLN A 124 0.52 4.45 -20.38
N ASP A 125 1.82 4.46 -20.07
CA ASP A 125 2.89 4.20 -21.03
C ASP A 125 2.83 2.77 -21.60
N SER A 126 2.28 1.85 -20.81
CA SER A 126 2.06 0.45 -21.20
C SER A 126 0.71 0.20 -21.88
N ALA A 127 -0.11 1.23 -22.13
CA ALA A 127 -1.49 1.13 -22.61
C ALA A 127 -2.36 0.15 -21.78
N ALA A 128 -2.10 0.03 -20.47
CA ALA A 128 -2.80 -0.84 -19.57
C ALA A 128 -4.02 -0.16 -18.91
N ALA A 129 -4.96 -0.96 -18.40
CA ALA A 129 -6.10 -0.48 -17.62
C ALA A 129 -5.63 0.25 -16.35
N ARG A 130 -6.25 1.41 -16.06
CA ARG A 130 -5.85 2.26 -14.93
C ARG A 130 -7.02 2.95 -14.21
N GLY A 131 -8.26 2.62 -14.54
CA GLY A 131 -9.43 3.30 -13.96
C GLY A 131 -9.47 3.23 -12.44
N ILE A 132 -9.29 2.05 -11.85
CA ILE A 132 -9.24 1.86 -10.39
C ILE A 132 -8.04 2.59 -9.79
N ALA A 133 -6.87 2.49 -10.42
CA ALA A 133 -5.66 3.15 -9.94
C ALA A 133 -5.79 4.67 -9.91
N GLN A 134 -6.50 5.25 -10.90
CA GLN A 134 -6.78 6.67 -10.92
C GLN A 134 -7.69 7.08 -9.75
N ALA A 135 -8.77 6.34 -9.49
CA ALA A 135 -9.65 6.61 -8.36
C ALA A 135 -8.89 6.52 -7.02
N VAL A 136 -8.09 5.47 -6.83
CA VAL A 136 -7.25 5.33 -5.63
C VAL A 136 -6.26 6.50 -5.48
N ARG A 137 -5.60 6.90 -6.57
CA ARG A 137 -4.68 8.04 -6.57
C ARG A 137 -5.40 9.34 -6.19
N ASP A 138 -6.59 9.56 -6.72
CA ASP A 138 -7.38 10.77 -6.46
C ASP A 138 -7.87 10.80 -4.99
N THR A 139 -8.21 9.65 -4.41
CA THR A 139 -8.49 9.52 -2.96
C THR A 139 -7.27 9.95 -2.11
N PHE A 140 -6.07 9.50 -2.46
CA PHE A 140 -4.87 9.94 -1.74
C PHE A 140 -4.51 11.41 -2.00
N ALA A 141 -4.79 11.95 -3.19
CA ALA A 141 -4.61 13.36 -3.47
C ALA A 141 -5.54 14.23 -2.63
N HIS A 142 -6.81 13.84 -2.50
CA HIS A 142 -7.77 14.46 -1.59
C HIS A 142 -7.27 14.40 -0.14
N ALA A 143 -6.81 13.24 0.31
CA ALA A 143 -6.29 13.08 1.67
C ALA A 143 -5.07 13.96 1.97
N VAL A 144 -4.17 14.16 1.01
CA VAL A 144 -3.03 15.09 1.15
C VAL A 144 -3.52 16.54 1.24
N THR A 145 -4.54 16.91 0.48
CA THR A 145 -5.12 18.26 0.50
C THR A 145 -5.80 18.55 1.84
N GLU A 146 -6.64 17.65 2.32
CA GLU A 146 -7.46 17.85 3.52
C GLU A 146 -6.72 17.54 4.83
N GLY A 147 -5.85 16.52 4.82
CA GLY A 147 -5.16 16.04 6.02
C GLY A 147 -3.72 16.52 6.15
N GLY A 148 -3.08 16.82 5.04
CA GLY A 148 -1.67 17.18 4.95
C GLY A 148 -0.75 16.03 4.50
N PRO A 149 0.41 16.37 3.90
CA PRO A 149 1.32 15.42 3.27
C PRO A 149 2.03 14.47 4.25
N GLU A 150 2.17 14.88 5.51
CA GLU A 150 2.91 14.13 6.56
C GLU A 150 1.99 13.21 7.39
N LYS A 151 0.70 13.19 7.10
CA LYS A 151 -0.20 12.22 7.70
C LYS A 151 0.18 10.79 7.30
N LEU A 152 0.00 9.84 8.22
CA LEU A 152 0.24 8.43 7.94
C LEU A 152 -0.97 7.82 7.23
N VAL A 153 -0.69 6.85 6.37
CA VAL A 153 -1.72 6.18 5.55
C VAL A 153 -2.93 5.64 6.36
N PRO A 154 -2.79 5.08 7.58
CA PRO A 154 -3.96 4.68 8.37
C PRO A 154 -4.91 5.83 8.72
N GLU A 155 -4.41 7.07 8.81
CA GLU A 155 -5.23 8.25 9.10
C GLU A 155 -6.19 8.63 7.95
N LEU A 156 -6.09 7.96 6.80
CA LEU A 156 -7.02 8.09 5.68
C LEU A 156 -8.48 7.85 6.12
N VAL A 157 -8.70 6.92 7.05
CA VAL A 157 -10.05 6.65 7.60
C VAL A 157 -10.67 7.92 8.17
N ASP A 158 -9.98 8.61 9.06
CA ASP A 158 -10.49 9.82 9.71
C ASP A 158 -10.64 11.00 8.75
N ILE A 159 -9.77 11.09 7.74
CA ILE A 159 -9.88 12.12 6.71
C ILE A 159 -11.15 11.91 5.90
N LEU A 160 -11.44 10.67 5.47
CA LEU A 160 -12.65 10.35 4.70
C LEU A 160 -13.93 10.46 5.52
N VAL A 161 -13.86 10.24 6.84
CA VAL A 161 -15.01 10.49 7.75
C VAL A 161 -15.35 11.98 7.82
N LYS A 162 -14.32 12.83 7.91
CA LYS A 162 -14.49 14.29 8.08
C LYS A 162 -14.80 15.00 6.76
N ASN A 163 -14.15 14.57 5.70
CA ASN A 163 -14.17 15.18 4.38
C ASN A 163 -14.48 14.10 3.32
N PRO A 164 -15.71 13.64 3.18
CA PRO A 164 -16.09 12.66 2.16
C PRO A 164 -15.87 13.24 0.76
N LEU A 165 -15.49 12.36 -0.18
CA LEU A 165 -15.29 12.70 -1.61
C LEU A 165 -16.62 12.86 -2.33
#